data_aca872619ca8e85ec33367d75f1593fa
#
_entry.id   aca872619ca8e85ec33367d75f1593fa
#
_cell.length_a   1.000
_cell.length_b   1.000
_cell.length_c   1.000
_cell.angle_alpha   90.00
_cell.angle_beta   90.00
_cell.angle_gamma   90.00
#
_symmetry.space_group_name_H-M   'P 1'
#
loop_
_entity.id
_entity.type
_entity.pdbx_description
1 polymer ?
#
loop_
_entity_poly.entity_id
_entity_poly.type
_entity_poly.pdbx_seq_one_letter_code
_entity_poly.pdbx_strand_id
1 'polypeptide(L)'
;VKNTRSSEDIDKFINKRRIYDILGQDDAGAWIAKTFPDLIYIRNKEIYGWGPSDEWVKENVQSKGALGTKYPNRIWATEGDSPAFMHLMAKGLNNPDKIDSGGWGGRFGLTKVANIRGMDIAQRSGVDESLYDPYFMFTNTSEGNESINRWKQHIWNNLSAKMTWTVTSTCDDANHHPIAIIGKDSTMQIIYLSAESGSKVSLDAGMSYDPDGDNLTYNWCFYQEPSSYKGLVSTDNNKSSHLDLLIP
;
A
#
# COMPACT_ATOMS: atom_id res chain seq x y z
N VAL A 1 7.64 -21.65 -17.19
CA VAL A 1 6.18 -21.80 -17.20
C VAL A 1 5.65 -21.68 -18.60
N LYS A 2 5.96 -20.58 -19.32
CA LYS A 2 5.50 -20.32 -20.70
C LYS A 2 5.75 -21.50 -21.66
N ASN A 3 6.89 -22.18 -21.55
CA ASN A 3 7.33 -23.25 -22.46
C ASN A 3 6.93 -24.65 -21.96
N THR A 4 6.30 -24.78 -20.79
CA THR A 4 6.03 -26.07 -20.13
C THR A 4 4.57 -26.29 -19.78
N ARG A 5 3.70 -25.31 -20.05
CA ARG A 5 2.26 -25.35 -19.75
C ARG A 5 1.46 -24.98 -20.99
N SER A 6 0.24 -25.51 -21.07
CA SER A 6 -0.70 -25.09 -22.12
C SER A 6 -1.14 -23.63 -21.93
N SER A 7 -1.58 -22.98 -23.00
CA SER A 7 -2.16 -21.64 -22.90
C SER A 7 -3.33 -21.60 -21.92
N GLU A 8 -4.18 -22.60 -21.93
CA GLU A 8 -5.33 -22.71 -21.03
C GLU A 8 -4.92 -22.80 -19.54
N ASP A 9 -3.86 -23.56 -19.23
CA ASP A 9 -3.32 -23.64 -17.86
C ASP A 9 -2.73 -22.29 -17.43
N ILE A 10 -2.07 -21.59 -18.35
CA ILE A 10 -1.49 -20.26 -18.09
C ILE A 10 -2.62 -19.28 -17.83
N ASP A 11 -3.67 -19.26 -18.65
CA ASP A 11 -4.83 -18.38 -18.50
C ASP A 11 -5.54 -18.62 -17.16
N LYS A 12 -5.79 -19.87 -16.81
CA LYS A 12 -6.40 -20.25 -15.53
C LYS A 12 -5.56 -19.82 -14.33
N PHE A 13 -4.24 -19.86 -14.47
CA PHE A 13 -3.33 -19.45 -13.40
C PHE A 13 -3.28 -17.94 -13.27
N ILE A 14 -3.10 -17.22 -14.37
CA ILE A 14 -2.91 -15.77 -14.41
C ILE A 14 -4.19 -15.03 -14.00
N ASN A 15 -5.34 -15.36 -14.59
CA ASN A 15 -6.61 -14.65 -14.38
C ASN A 15 -7.12 -14.65 -12.93
N LYS A 16 -6.53 -15.46 -12.06
CA LYS A 16 -6.84 -15.51 -10.61
C LYS A 16 -5.86 -14.72 -9.76
N ARG A 17 -4.97 -13.95 -10.35
CA ARG A 17 -3.85 -13.31 -9.64
C ARG A 17 -3.82 -11.81 -9.89
N ARG A 18 -3.26 -11.09 -8.91
CA ARG A 18 -2.66 -9.79 -9.10
C ARG A 18 -1.15 -9.96 -9.01
N ILE A 19 -0.41 -9.21 -9.80
CA ILE A 19 1.04 -9.29 -9.82
C ILE A 19 1.60 -7.97 -9.37
N TYR A 20 2.43 -8.02 -8.34
CA TYR A 20 3.21 -6.90 -7.86
C TYR A 20 4.68 -7.19 -8.14
N ASP A 21 5.22 -6.48 -9.13
CA ASP A 21 6.59 -6.60 -9.58
C ASP A 21 7.44 -5.50 -8.95
N ILE A 22 8.51 -5.90 -8.28
CA ILE A 22 9.42 -4.99 -7.59
C ILE A 22 10.63 -4.73 -8.46
N LEU A 23 10.92 -3.46 -8.71
CA LEU A 23 12.02 -2.96 -9.54
C LEU A 23 12.02 -3.43 -11.01
N GLY A 24 11.01 -4.13 -11.45
CA GLY A 24 10.99 -4.66 -12.80
C GLY A 24 12.10 -5.66 -13.08
N GLN A 25 12.42 -6.49 -12.10
CA GLN A 25 13.46 -7.53 -12.22
C GLN A 25 13.01 -8.76 -13.00
N ASP A 26 11.89 -8.67 -13.68
CA ASP A 26 11.30 -9.76 -14.43
C ASP A 26 10.95 -9.30 -15.84
N ASP A 27 11.69 -9.79 -16.84
CA ASP A 27 11.42 -9.57 -18.26
C ASP A 27 10.10 -10.23 -18.71
N ALA A 28 9.65 -11.27 -17.99
CA ALA A 28 8.36 -11.90 -18.25
C ALA A 28 7.19 -10.95 -17.93
N GLY A 29 7.40 -9.94 -17.09
CA GLY A 29 6.37 -8.98 -16.70
C GLY A 29 5.77 -8.20 -17.86
N ALA A 30 6.59 -7.74 -18.80
CA ALA A 30 6.14 -7.06 -20.01
C ALA A 30 5.27 -7.99 -20.87
N TRP A 31 5.69 -9.23 -21.03
CA TRP A 31 4.90 -10.25 -21.76
C TRP A 31 3.56 -10.53 -21.06
N ILE A 32 3.56 -10.65 -19.73
CA ILE A 32 2.33 -10.87 -18.96
C ILE A 32 1.38 -9.70 -19.13
N ALA A 33 1.85 -8.47 -18.91
CA ALA A 33 1.02 -7.28 -18.97
C ALA A 33 0.43 -7.07 -20.39
N LYS A 34 1.18 -7.38 -21.43
CA LYS A 34 0.70 -7.29 -22.82
C LYS A 34 -0.29 -8.41 -23.18
N THR A 35 -0.03 -9.61 -22.71
CA THR A 35 -0.85 -10.80 -23.05
C THR A 35 -2.18 -10.81 -22.29
N PHE A 36 -2.19 -10.26 -21.07
CA PHE A 36 -3.35 -10.24 -20.17
C PHE A 36 -3.68 -8.80 -19.77
N PRO A 37 -4.26 -7.99 -20.69
CA PRO A 37 -4.47 -6.55 -20.47
C PRO A 37 -5.45 -6.23 -19.32
N ASP A 38 -6.32 -7.17 -18.96
CA ASP A 38 -7.27 -7.01 -17.86
C ASP A 38 -6.66 -7.38 -16.49
N LEU A 39 -5.44 -7.88 -16.48
CA LEU A 39 -4.75 -8.23 -15.26
C LEU A 39 -4.24 -6.95 -14.55
N ILE A 40 -4.47 -6.86 -13.25
CA ILE A 40 -3.79 -5.87 -12.43
C ILE A 40 -2.31 -6.28 -12.28
N TYR A 41 -1.47 -5.68 -13.13
CA TYR A 41 -0.02 -5.81 -13.07
C TYR A 41 0.58 -4.49 -12.59
N ILE A 42 1.21 -4.53 -11.42
CA ILE A 42 1.83 -3.38 -10.76
C ILE A 42 3.34 -3.50 -10.88
N ARG A 43 4.01 -2.46 -11.35
CA ARG A 43 5.46 -2.33 -11.29
C ARG A 43 5.86 -1.17 -10.40
N ASN A 44 6.40 -1.49 -9.24
CA ASN A 44 6.96 -0.50 -8.32
C ASN A 44 8.45 -0.33 -8.57
N LYS A 45 8.86 0.88 -8.94
CA LYS A 45 10.28 1.25 -9.12
C LYS A 45 10.88 1.95 -7.92
N GLU A 46 10.04 2.39 -6.99
CA GLU A 46 10.34 3.30 -5.89
C GLU A 46 10.25 2.57 -4.54
N ILE A 47 11.03 1.52 -4.37
CA ILE A 47 10.91 0.63 -3.20
C ILE A 47 11.80 1.00 -2.02
N TYR A 48 12.75 1.92 -2.20
CA TYR A 48 13.71 2.31 -1.15
C TYR A 48 13.33 3.61 -0.46
N GLY A 49 13.89 3.83 0.74
CA GLY A 49 13.81 5.11 1.44
C GLY A 49 12.65 5.26 2.43
N TRP A 50 11.71 4.31 2.49
CA TRP A 50 10.62 4.32 3.46
C TRP A 50 10.89 3.44 4.70
N GLY A 51 11.85 2.54 4.62
CA GLY A 51 12.21 1.65 5.71
C GLY A 51 12.84 2.38 6.90
N PRO A 52 12.78 1.81 8.12
CA PRO A 52 13.33 2.40 9.33
C PRO A 52 14.87 2.38 9.36
N SER A 53 15.48 3.13 10.29
CA SER A 53 16.92 3.10 10.52
C SER A 53 17.37 1.79 11.17
N ASP A 54 18.68 1.51 11.10
CA ASP A 54 19.26 0.32 11.73
C ASP A 54 19.09 0.33 13.25
N GLU A 55 19.20 1.49 13.88
CA GLU A 55 18.99 1.67 15.31
C GLU A 55 17.57 1.32 15.69
N TRP A 56 16.60 1.83 14.93
CA TRP A 56 15.20 1.54 15.16
C TRP A 56 14.90 0.04 15.00
N VAL A 57 15.47 -0.60 13.98
CA VAL A 57 15.31 -2.04 13.74
C VAL A 57 15.89 -2.87 14.89
N LYS A 58 17.09 -2.51 15.40
CA LYS A 58 17.69 -3.17 16.55
C LYS A 58 16.80 -3.09 17.78
N GLU A 59 16.28 -1.91 18.07
CA GLU A 59 15.47 -1.65 19.26
C GLU A 59 14.08 -2.28 19.16
N ASN A 60 13.42 -2.16 18.03
CA ASN A 60 12.00 -2.46 17.88
C ASN A 60 11.70 -3.82 17.25
N VAL A 61 12.70 -4.44 16.59
CA VAL A 61 12.54 -5.71 15.89
C VAL A 61 13.52 -6.75 16.41
N GLN A 62 14.83 -6.51 16.25
CA GLN A 62 15.85 -7.52 16.55
C GLN A 62 15.95 -7.86 18.05
N SER A 63 15.60 -6.95 18.93
CA SER A 63 15.54 -7.17 20.38
C SER A 63 14.36 -8.06 20.82
N LYS A 64 13.43 -8.38 19.92
CA LYS A 64 12.18 -9.09 20.25
C LYS A 64 12.32 -10.62 20.09
N GLY A 65 12.96 -11.25 21.06
CA GLY A 65 13.01 -12.72 21.20
C GLY A 65 13.64 -13.47 20.02
N ALA A 66 13.28 -14.74 19.91
CA ALA A 66 13.88 -15.66 18.93
C ALA A 66 13.57 -15.26 17.47
N LEU A 67 12.40 -14.73 17.19
CA LEU A 67 12.05 -14.26 15.84
C LEU A 67 12.82 -13.00 15.48
N GLY A 68 12.88 -12.02 16.40
CA GLY A 68 13.58 -10.77 16.18
C GLY A 68 15.06 -10.96 15.92
N THR A 69 15.74 -11.87 16.65
CA THR A 69 17.17 -12.16 16.43
C THR A 69 17.48 -12.75 15.04
N LYS A 70 16.47 -13.19 14.30
CA LYS A 70 16.60 -13.69 12.92
C LYS A 70 16.36 -12.61 11.86
N TYR A 71 15.88 -11.44 12.26
CA TYR A 71 15.69 -10.35 11.33
C TYR A 71 17.08 -9.87 10.83
N PRO A 72 17.29 -9.81 9.50
CA PRO A 72 18.62 -9.56 8.94
C PRO A 72 19.09 -8.12 9.21
N ASN A 73 20.39 -7.94 9.24
CA ASN A 73 20.98 -6.60 9.17
C ASN A 73 20.79 -6.02 7.77
N ARG A 74 20.65 -4.72 7.69
CA ARG A 74 20.55 -4.02 6.42
C ARG A 74 21.82 -4.24 5.59
N ILE A 75 21.60 -4.53 4.29
CA ILE A 75 22.66 -4.48 3.28
C ILE A 75 22.50 -3.23 2.43
N TRP A 76 21.29 -2.98 1.89
CA TRP A 76 20.98 -1.84 1.03
C TRP A 76 19.78 -1.05 1.53
N ALA A 77 18.80 -1.73 2.04
CA ALA A 77 17.62 -1.17 2.68
C ALA A 77 17.18 -2.09 3.82
N THR A 78 16.48 -1.53 4.80
CA THR A 78 15.87 -2.32 5.88
C THR A 78 14.64 -3.05 5.38
N GLU A 79 13.87 -2.42 4.51
CA GLU A 79 12.69 -2.97 3.88
C GLU A 79 12.60 -2.50 2.42
N GLY A 80 12.15 -3.37 1.53
CA GLY A 80 11.96 -3.09 0.10
C GLY A 80 10.73 -3.79 -0.46
N ASP A 81 10.54 -5.07 -0.17
CA ASP A 81 9.52 -5.93 -0.78
C ASP A 81 8.16 -5.85 -0.07
N SER A 82 8.13 -5.35 1.16
CA SER A 82 6.93 -5.30 2.01
C SER A 82 5.74 -4.55 1.40
N PRO A 83 5.89 -3.50 0.58
CA PRO A 83 4.78 -2.85 -0.10
C PRO A 83 3.88 -3.81 -0.88
N ALA A 84 4.44 -4.90 -1.42
CA ALA A 84 3.69 -5.89 -2.18
C ALA A 84 2.54 -6.52 -1.37
N PHE A 85 2.78 -6.89 -0.11
CA PHE A 85 1.72 -7.42 0.74
C PHE A 85 0.99 -6.34 1.55
N MET A 86 1.64 -5.23 1.89
CA MET A 86 0.98 -4.10 2.55
C MET A 86 -0.14 -3.51 1.71
N HIS A 87 -0.04 -3.63 0.38
CA HIS A 87 -1.09 -3.27 -0.55
C HIS A 87 -2.41 -4.04 -0.30
N LEU A 88 -2.35 -5.22 0.31
CA LEU A 88 -3.50 -6.07 0.63
C LEU A 88 -4.02 -5.87 2.06
N MET A 89 -3.33 -5.10 2.90
CA MET A 89 -3.73 -4.90 4.30
C MET A 89 -4.89 -3.91 4.39
N ALA A 90 -6.00 -4.37 4.95
CA ALA A 90 -7.12 -3.49 5.26
C ALA A 90 -6.74 -2.49 6.36
N LYS A 91 -6.84 -1.21 6.06
CA LYS A 91 -6.58 -0.08 6.99
C LYS A 91 -7.45 1.13 6.63
N GLY A 92 -8.62 0.90 6.01
CA GLY A 92 -9.47 1.95 5.49
C GLY A 92 -8.94 2.66 4.24
N LEU A 93 -7.71 2.36 3.81
CA LEU A 93 -7.04 2.99 2.66
C LEU A 93 -6.86 2.01 1.50
N ASN A 94 -6.42 0.78 1.79
CA ASN A 94 -6.06 -0.17 0.74
C ASN A 94 -7.29 -0.81 0.11
N ASN A 95 -7.43 -0.62 -1.17
CA ASN A 95 -8.35 -1.39 -2.01
C ASN A 95 -7.56 -2.07 -3.12
N PRO A 96 -7.41 -3.42 -3.10
CA PRO A 96 -6.64 -4.13 -4.12
C PRO A 96 -7.19 -4.00 -5.54
N ASP A 97 -8.44 -3.57 -5.69
CA ASP A 97 -9.08 -3.34 -6.99
C ASP A 97 -8.96 -1.88 -7.47
N LYS A 98 -8.53 -0.96 -6.58
CA LYS A 98 -8.35 0.47 -6.86
C LYS A 98 -6.97 0.93 -6.38
N ILE A 99 -5.95 0.43 -7.03
CA ILE A 99 -4.54 0.68 -6.67
C ILE A 99 -4.09 2.12 -6.93
N ASP A 100 -4.89 2.88 -7.65
CA ASP A 100 -4.72 4.32 -7.88
C ASP A 100 -5.22 5.18 -6.71
N SER A 101 -5.94 4.60 -5.76
CA SER A 101 -6.42 5.31 -4.57
C SER A 101 -5.38 5.47 -3.47
N GLY A 102 -4.27 4.73 -3.54
CA GLY A 102 -3.20 4.79 -2.57
C GLY A 102 -3.42 3.89 -1.35
N GLY A 103 -2.45 3.90 -0.45
CA GLY A 103 -2.43 3.10 0.77
C GLY A 103 -1.00 2.79 1.21
N TRP A 104 -0.84 1.90 2.18
CA TRP A 104 0.48 1.54 2.72
C TRP A 104 1.41 0.87 1.70
N GLY A 105 0.87 0.22 0.68
CA GLY A 105 1.63 -0.38 -0.42
C GLY A 105 2.02 0.60 -1.53
N GLY A 106 1.63 1.85 -1.42
CA GLY A 106 1.88 2.88 -2.42
C GLY A 106 0.68 3.18 -3.33
N ARG A 107 0.89 4.04 -4.31
CA ARG A 107 -0.12 4.47 -5.28
C ARG A 107 0.39 4.33 -6.70
N PHE A 108 -0.41 3.71 -7.57
CA PHE A 108 -0.02 3.37 -8.93
C PHE A 108 -1.09 3.78 -9.93
N GLY A 109 -0.67 4.36 -11.04
CA GLY A 109 -1.55 4.77 -12.13
C GLY A 109 -1.37 3.88 -13.36
N LEU A 110 -2.45 3.64 -14.11
CA LEU A 110 -2.38 2.91 -15.36
C LEU A 110 -1.58 3.72 -16.38
N THR A 111 -0.49 3.15 -16.86
CA THR A 111 0.47 3.80 -17.75
C THR A 111 0.64 2.99 -19.03
N LYS A 112 0.61 3.70 -20.16
CA LYS A 112 1.02 3.12 -21.44
C LYS A 112 2.53 3.08 -21.49
N VAL A 113 3.09 1.89 -21.61
CA VAL A 113 4.53 1.70 -21.80
C VAL A 113 4.79 1.60 -23.29
N ALA A 114 5.51 2.55 -23.83
CA ALA A 114 5.88 2.62 -25.25
C ALA A 114 7.34 2.25 -25.53
N ASN A 115 8.15 2.15 -24.47
CA ASN A 115 9.57 1.79 -24.58
C ASN A 115 10.03 1.17 -23.25
N ILE A 116 10.36 -0.11 -23.28
CA ILE A 116 10.83 -0.84 -22.08
C ILE A 116 12.34 -0.64 -21.81
N ARG A 117 13.09 0.03 -22.71
CA ARG A 117 14.53 0.29 -22.52
C ARG A 117 14.90 1.03 -21.25
N GLY A 118 13.99 1.79 -20.70
CA GLY A 118 14.18 2.44 -19.41
C GLY A 118 13.95 1.51 -18.21
N MET A 119 13.66 0.25 -18.44
CA MET A 119 13.45 -0.75 -17.39
C MET A 119 14.68 -1.63 -17.29
N ASP A 120 15.35 -1.59 -16.14
CA ASP A 120 16.73 -2.07 -15.93
C ASP A 120 17.06 -3.48 -16.42
N ILE A 121 16.08 -4.34 -16.60
CA ILE A 121 16.31 -5.75 -16.92
C ILE A 121 16.07 -6.09 -18.38
N ALA A 122 15.20 -5.37 -19.07
CA ALA A 122 15.07 -5.55 -20.52
C ALA A 122 16.43 -5.34 -21.23
N GLN A 123 17.24 -4.42 -20.72
CA GLN A 123 18.59 -4.18 -21.22
C GLN A 123 19.58 -5.32 -20.92
N ARG A 124 19.34 -6.11 -19.88
CA ARG A 124 20.27 -7.18 -19.45
C ARG A 124 19.93 -8.54 -20.03
N SER A 125 18.66 -8.77 -20.37
CA SER A 125 18.16 -10.08 -20.80
C SER A 125 18.19 -10.30 -22.31
N GLY A 126 18.55 -9.28 -23.11
CA GLY A 126 18.52 -9.38 -24.56
C GLY A 126 17.12 -9.56 -25.15
N VAL A 127 16.09 -9.11 -24.43
CA VAL A 127 14.70 -9.18 -24.87
C VAL A 127 14.49 -8.30 -26.10
N ASP A 128 13.82 -8.80 -27.12
CA ASP A 128 13.34 -7.99 -28.23
C ASP A 128 12.17 -7.12 -27.74
N GLU A 129 12.48 -5.86 -27.44
CA GLU A 129 11.56 -4.90 -26.88
C GLU A 129 10.37 -4.61 -27.80
N SER A 130 10.53 -4.75 -29.12
CA SER A 130 9.47 -4.51 -30.09
C SER A 130 8.31 -5.50 -29.95
N LEU A 131 8.56 -6.67 -29.38
CA LEU A 131 7.52 -7.67 -29.11
C LEU A 131 6.55 -7.23 -28.01
N TYR A 132 6.96 -6.30 -27.16
CA TYR A 132 6.20 -5.92 -25.96
C TYR A 132 5.60 -4.52 -26.03
N ASP A 133 6.08 -3.65 -26.92
CA ASP A 133 5.55 -2.30 -27.10
C ASP A 133 4.41 -2.22 -28.11
N PRO A 134 3.39 -1.38 -27.88
CA PRO A 134 3.01 -0.78 -26.60
C PRO A 134 2.14 -1.72 -25.75
N TYR A 135 2.20 -1.56 -24.44
CA TYR A 135 1.34 -2.27 -23.50
C TYR A 135 1.00 -1.37 -22.30
N PHE A 136 0.06 -1.79 -21.45
CA PHE A 136 -0.36 -1.05 -20.27
C PHE A 136 -0.01 -1.83 -19.01
N MET A 137 0.41 -1.10 -17.98
CA MET A 137 0.58 -1.62 -16.62
C MET A 137 0.41 -0.48 -15.62
N PHE A 138 0.24 -0.83 -14.36
CA PHE A 138 0.24 0.15 -13.30
C PHE A 138 1.68 0.45 -12.86
N THR A 139 2.06 1.71 -12.88
CA THR A 139 3.38 2.18 -12.44
C THR A 139 3.24 3.26 -11.39
N ASN A 140 4.35 3.58 -10.69
CA ASN A 140 4.35 4.65 -9.72
C ASN A 140 3.74 5.93 -10.30
N THR A 141 2.90 6.59 -9.53
CA THR A 141 2.40 7.94 -9.84
C THR A 141 3.50 8.98 -9.65
N SER A 142 3.20 10.25 -9.95
CA SER A 142 4.14 11.36 -9.73
C SER A 142 4.56 11.56 -8.27
N GLU A 143 3.82 10.98 -7.30
CA GLU A 143 4.20 10.98 -5.90
C GLU A 143 5.44 10.10 -5.63
N GLY A 144 5.69 9.09 -6.47
CA GLY A 144 6.79 8.16 -6.27
C GLY A 144 6.76 7.53 -4.87
N ASN A 145 7.90 7.57 -4.17
CA ASN A 145 8.03 7.06 -2.79
C ASN A 145 7.15 7.77 -1.76
N GLU A 146 6.73 9.01 -1.99
CA GLU A 146 5.88 9.74 -1.04
C GLU A 146 4.53 9.07 -0.87
N SER A 147 4.07 8.32 -1.85
CA SER A 147 2.85 7.52 -1.73
C SER A 147 2.94 6.42 -0.65
N ILE A 148 4.15 6.02 -0.26
CA ILE A 148 4.43 5.10 0.86
C ILE A 148 4.95 5.87 2.08
N ASN A 149 5.89 6.80 1.89
CA ASN A 149 6.57 7.53 2.96
C ASN A 149 5.61 8.24 3.90
N ARG A 150 4.50 8.77 3.41
CA ARG A 150 3.48 9.41 4.24
C ARG A 150 2.90 8.49 5.32
N TRP A 151 2.96 7.17 5.12
CA TRP A 151 2.45 6.14 6.03
C TRP A 151 3.54 5.46 6.84
N LYS A 152 4.82 5.72 6.58
CA LYS A 152 5.95 4.96 7.13
C LYS A 152 5.92 4.83 8.65
N GLN A 153 5.57 5.88 9.38
CA GLN A 153 5.52 5.83 10.83
C GLN A 153 4.45 4.84 11.34
N HIS A 154 3.30 4.82 10.68
CA HIS A 154 2.23 3.86 11.01
C HIS A 154 2.64 2.43 10.67
N ILE A 155 3.34 2.24 9.55
CA ILE A 155 3.89 0.93 9.14
C ILE A 155 4.90 0.43 10.18
N TRP A 156 5.83 1.29 10.61
CA TRP A 156 6.84 0.93 11.61
C TRP A 156 6.23 0.63 12.97
N ASN A 157 5.30 1.45 13.43
CA ASN A 157 4.59 1.20 14.69
C ASN A 157 3.84 -0.14 14.65
N ASN A 158 3.19 -0.46 13.53
CA ASN A 158 2.51 -1.74 13.35
C ASN A 158 3.49 -2.92 13.34
N LEU A 159 4.67 -2.78 12.73
CA LEU A 159 5.72 -3.80 12.76
C LEU A 159 6.24 -4.02 14.19
N SER A 160 6.56 -2.94 14.91
CA SER A 160 7.04 -2.99 16.30
C SER A 160 6.03 -3.67 17.22
N ALA A 161 4.76 -3.31 17.13
CA ALA A 161 3.69 -3.93 17.90
C ALA A 161 3.61 -5.44 17.64
N LYS A 162 3.58 -5.85 16.37
CA LYS A 162 3.53 -7.27 15.99
C LYS A 162 4.77 -8.05 16.44
N MET A 163 5.94 -7.45 16.41
CA MET A 163 7.14 -8.08 16.95
C MET A 163 7.05 -8.25 18.47
N THR A 164 6.48 -7.27 19.18
CA THR A 164 6.24 -7.38 20.61
C THR A 164 5.23 -8.49 20.93
N TRP A 165 4.16 -8.67 20.14
CA TRP A 165 3.21 -9.77 20.31
C TRP A 165 3.87 -11.16 20.26
N THR A 166 5.01 -11.31 19.57
CA THR A 166 5.71 -12.61 19.49
C THR A 166 6.44 -13.00 20.78
N VAL A 167 6.59 -12.08 21.73
CA VAL A 167 7.32 -12.29 22.98
C VAL A 167 6.48 -12.04 24.23
N THR A 168 5.23 -11.63 24.07
CA THR A 168 4.28 -11.46 25.18
C THR A 168 3.46 -12.73 25.38
N SER A 169 3.05 -13.00 26.59
CA SER A 169 2.28 -14.19 26.95
C SER A 169 0.78 -13.93 27.01
N THR A 170 0.40 -12.68 27.20
CA THR A 170 -1.00 -12.24 27.25
C THR A 170 -1.25 -11.09 26.27
N CYS A 171 -2.50 -10.88 25.89
CA CYS A 171 -2.88 -9.79 25.02
C CYS A 171 -2.54 -8.44 25.67
N ASP A 172 -2.81 -8.31 26.96
CA ASP A 172 -2.65 -7.07 27.73
C ASP A 172 -1.19 -6.61 27.91
N ASP A 173 -0.22 -7.49 27.61
CA ASP A 173 1.22 -7.16 27.70
C ASP A 173 1.77 -6.49 26.42
N ALA A 174 0.93 -6.30 25.42
CA ALA A 174 1.36 -5.76 24.12
C ALA A 174 0.41 -4.68 23.63
N ASN A 175 0.96 -3.64 23.06
CA ASN A 175 0.19 -2.56 22.47
C ASN A 175 -0.55 -3.00 21.20
N HIS A 176 -1.80 -2.62 21.07
CA HIS A 176 -2.66 -2.85 19.93
C HIS A 176 -2.95 -1.53 19.19
N HIS A 177 -3.42 -1.63 17.98
CA HIS A 177 -3.85 -0.45 17.24
C HIS A 177 -5.29 -0.08 17.63
N PRO A 178 -5.64 1.19 17.61
CA PRO A 178 -7.02 1.60 17.85
C PRO A 178 -7.98 1.03 16.82
N ILE A 179 -9.20 0.79 17.24
CA ILE A 179 -10.31 0.40 16.37
C ILE A 179 -11.02 1.67 15.92
N ALA A 180 -10.79 2.03 14.68
CA ALA A 180 -11.47 3.16 14.05
C ALA A 180 -12.91 2.79 13.71
N ILE A 181 -13.87 3.60 14.16
CA ILE A 181 -15.30 3.40 13.89
C ILE A 181 -15.85 4.71 13.34
N ILE A 182 -16.37 4.68 12.13
CA ILE A 182 -17.06 5.82 11.52
C ILE A 182 -18.56 5.52 11.50
N GLY A 183 -19.31 6.30 12.24
CA GLY A 183 -20.71 6.01 12.48
C GLY A 183 -20.89 4.69 13.25
N LYS A 184 -21.11 3.58 12.54
CA LYS A 184 -21.23 2.23 13.13
C LYS A 184 -20.33 1.21 12.43
N ASP A 185 -19.49 1.64 11.49
CA ASP A 185 -18.63 0.76 10.74
C ASP A 185 -17.26 0.64 11.43
N SER A 186 -16.94 -0.56 11.90
CA SER A 186 -15.67 -0.95 12.54
C SER A 186 -14.83 -1.88 11.68
N THR A 187 -15.18 -2.06 10.40
CA THR A 187 -14.55 -3.07 9.54
C THR A 187 -13.13 -2.69 9.09
N MET A 188 -12.74 -1.44 9.27
CA MET A 188 -11.50 -0.86 8.73
C MET A 188 -11.39 -0.98 7.21
N GLN A 189 -12.50 -1.17 6.53
CA GLN A 189 -12.60 -1.11 5.08
C GLN A 189 -12.86 0.33 4.63
N ILE A 190 -12.70 0.58 3.33
CA ILE A 190 -13.04 1.89 2.75
C ILE A 190 -14.56 2.07 2.78
N ILE A 191 -15.01 3.16 3.37
CA ILE A 191 -16.42 3.56 3.41
C ILE A 191 -16.70 4.46 2.20
N TYR A 192 -17.66 4.06 1.39
CA TYR A 192 -18.11 4.83 0.23
C TYR A 192 -19.35 5.61 0.57
N LEU A 193 -19.28 6.92 0.39
CA LEU A 193 -20.40 7.83 0.59
C LEU A 193 -20.70 8.57 -0.72
N SER A 194 -21.97 8.87 -0.94
CA SER A 194 -22.42 9.73 -2.04
C SER A 194 -23.11 10.96 -1.48
N ALA A 195 -22.78 12.12 -2.00
CA ALA A 195 -23.35 13.38 -1.56
C ALA A 195 -23.45 14.37 -2.73
N GLU A 196 -24.39 15.31 -2.66
CA GLU A 196 -24.54 16.36 -3.67
C GLU A 196 -23.54 17.49 -3.41
N SER A 197 -23.06 18.12 -4.49
CA SER A 197 -22.24 19.33 -4.40
C SER A 197 -23.01 20.43 -3.62
N GLY A 198 -22.31 21.12 -2.74
CA GLY A 198 -22.87 22.13 -1.83
C GLY A 198 -23.56 21.55 -0.59
N SER A 199 -23.70 20.22 -0.48
CA SER A 199 -24.25 19.59 0.72
C SER A 199 -23.19 19.42 1.81
N LYS A 200 -23.64 19.16 3.04
CA LYS A 200 -22.80 18.89 4.19
C LYS A 200 -22.89 17.42 4.56
N VAL A 201 -21.73 16.78 4.72
CA VAL A 201 -21.60 15.42 5.22
C VAL A 201 -20.97 15.46 6.61
N SER A 202 -21.62 14.85 7.58
CA SER A 202 -21.12 14.72 8.95
C SER A 202 -20.50 13.34 9.14
N LEU A 203 -19.26 13.31 9.56
CA LEU A 203 -18.51 12.10 9.88
C LEU A 203 -18.26 12.05 11.39
N ASP A 204 -18.64 10.95 12.02
CA ASP A 204 -18.50 10.75 13.47
C ASP A 204 -17.65 9.51 13.76
N ALA A 205 -16.50 9.72 14.40
CA ALA A 205 -15.57 8.71 14.88
C ALA A 205 -15.63 8.56 16.41
N GLY A 206 -16.62 9.12 17.09
CA GLY A 206 -16.69 9.14 18.55
C GLY A 206 -16.84 7.76 19.22
N MET A 207 -17.24 6.73 18.46
CA MET A 207 -17.30 5.35 18.93
C MET A 207 -15.97 4.59 18.81
N SER A 208 -14.96 5.19 18.21
CA SER A 208 -13.62 4.59 18.11
C SER A 208 -13.03 4.40 19.51
N TYR A 209 -12.29 3.32 19.70
CA TYR A 209 -11.66 3.01 20.97
C TYR A 209 -10.29 2.34 20.75
N ASP A 210 -9.47 2.42 21.79
CA ASP A 210 -8.23 1.67 21.85
C ASP A 210 -8.43 0.43 22.76
N PRO A 211 -8.06 -0.79 22.31
CA PRO A 211 -8.21 -2.00 23.12
C PRO A 211 -7.41 -1.97 24.43
N ASP A 212 -6.31 -1.23 24.47
CA ASP A 212 -5.43 -1.11 25.63
C ASP A 212 -5.88 0.03 26.58
N GLY A 213 -6.94 0.75 26.20
CA GLY A 213 -7.49 1.86 26.97
C GLY A 213 -6.73 3.18 26.80
N ASP A 214 -5.87 3.27 25.79
CA ASP A 214 -5.12 4.48 25.49
C ASP A 214 -6.02 5.61 24.96
N ASN A 215 -5.62 6.83 25.26
CA ASN A 215 -6.33 8.02 24.78
C ASN A 215 -6.18 8.19 23.27
N LEU A 216 -7.30 8.34 22.58
CA LEU A 216 -7.31 8.57 21.15
C LEU A 216 -7.05 10.03 20.79
N THR A 217 -6.33 10.22 19.69
CA THR A 217 -6.27 11.49 18.98
C THR A 217 -6.83 11.30 17.58
N TYR A 218 -7.48 12.34 17.06
CA TYR A 218 -8.11 12.31 15.73
C TYR A 218 -7.34 13.21 14.77
N ASN A 219 -7.29 12.82 13.51
CA ASN A 219 -6.74 13.63 12.45
C ASN A 219 -7.43 13.33 11.12
N TRP A 220 -8.29 14.25 10.69
CA TRP A 220 -8.95 14.17 9.40
C TRP A 220 -8.08 14.89 8.36
N CYS A 221 -7.82 14.23 7.26
CA CYS A 221 -7.08 14.83 6.15
C CYS A 221 -7.71 14.46 4.81
N PHE A 222 -7.68 15.42 3.90
CA PHE A 222 -8.06 15.17 2.51
C PHE A 222 -6.84 14.64 1.74
N TYR A 223 -6.99 13.45 1.15
CA TYR A 223 -5.95 12.89 0.29
C TYR A 223 -6.14 13.41 -1.12
N GLN A 224 -5.45 14.51 -1.43
CA GLN A 224 -5.62 15.28 -2.67
C GLN A 224 -5.21 14.50 -3.92
N GLU A 225 -4.15 13.72 -3.83
CA GLU A 225 -3.49 13.14 -5.00
C GLU A 225 -4.37 12.15 -5.79
N PRO A 226 -5.09 11.21 -5.15
CA PRO A 226 -6.04 10.35 -5.86
C PRO A 226 -7.36 11.04 -6.25
N SER A 227 -7.62 12.23 -5.71
CA SER A 227 -8.88 12.92 -5.98
C SER A 227 -8.96 13.44 -7.41
N SER A 228 -10.13 13.30 -8.03
CA SER A 228 -10.45 13.97 -9.28
C SER A 228 -10.74 15.47 -9.08
N TYR A 229 -11.19 15.86 -7.88
CA TYR A 229 -11.37 17.26 -7.51
C TYR A 229 -10.02 17.92 -7.21
N LYS A 230 -9.72 19.02 -7.91
CA LYS A 230 -8.41 19.70 -7.81
C LYS A 230 -8.45 20.97 -6.95
N GLY A 231 -9.61 21.32 -6.41
CA GLY A 231 -9.77 22.41 -5.46
C GLY A 231 -9.34 22.02 -4.05
N LEU A 232 -9.41 22.97 -3.14
CA LEU A 232 -9.17 22.76 -1.72
C LEU A 232 -10.45 22.21 -1.07
N VAL A 233 -10.28 21.19 -0.23
CA VAL A 233 -11.32 20.70 0.67
C VAL A 233 -10.95 21.09 2.08
N SER A 234 -11.78 21.90 2.72
CA SER A 234 -11.53 22.29 4.12
C SER A 234 -11.89 21.14 5.04
N THR A 235 -10.99 20.86 5.96
CA THR A 235 -11.20 19.93 7.07
C THR A 235 -11.07 20.71 8.38
N ASP A 236 -11.85 21.78 8.53
CA ASP A 236 -11.90 22.55 9.76
C ASP A 236 -12.24 21.65 10.94
N ASN A 237 -11.61 21.90 12.09
CA ASN A 237 -11.73 21.05 13.27
C ASN A 237 -11.25 19.59 13.08
N ASN A 238 -10.22 19.42 12.27
CA ASN A 238 -9.67 18.10 11.89
C ASN A 238 -9.05 17.28 13.05
N LYS A 239 -9.06 17.80 14.28
CA LYS A 239 -8.61 17.11 15.50
C LYS A 239 -9.75 16.63 16.39
N SER A 240 -11.00 16.88 16.01
CA SER A 240 -12.18 16.39 16.72
C SER A 240 -12.52 14.96 16.29
N SER A 241 -13.21 14.20 17.15
CA SER A 241 -13.84 12.93 16.75
C SER A 241 -14.96 13.12 15.72
N HIS A 242 -15.42 14.35 15.52
CA HIS A 242 -16.49 14.70 14.60
C HIS A 242 -16.00 15.70 13.56
N LEU A 243 -16.27 15.45 12.29
CA LEU A 243 -15.97 16.33 11.16
C LEU A 243 -17.22 16.60 10.34
N ASP A 244 -17.52 17.87 10.12
CA ASP A 244 -18.48 18.32 9.13
C ASP A 244 -17.75 18.72 7.84
N LEU A 245 -18.02 18.02 6.77
CA LEU A 245 -17.39 18.22 5.48
C LEU A 245 -18.38 18.87 4.51
N LEU A 246 -18.04 20.07 4.01
CA LEU A 246 -18.77 20.68 2.91
C LEU A 246 -18.27 20.08 1.59
N ILE A 247 -19.17 19.50 0.84
CA ILE A 247 -18.85 18.89 -0.46
C ILE A 247 -18.73 20.01 -1.52
N PRO A 248 -17.59 20.12 -2.19
CA PRO A 248 -17.36 21.19 -3.15
C PRO A 248 -18.19 21.07 -4.43
#